data_a53496db9a8666e17923f304ddfae1b3
#
_entry.id   a53496db9a8666e17923f304ddfae1b3
#
_cell.length_a   1.000
_cell.length_b   1.000
_cell.length_c   1.000
_cell.angle_alpha   90.00
_cell.angle_beta   90.00
_cell.angle_gamma   90.00
#
_symmetry.space_group_name_H-M   'P 1'
#
loop_
_entity.id
_entity.type
_entity.pdbx_description
1 polymer ?
#
loop_
_entity_poly.entity_id
_entity_poly.type
_entity_poly.pdbx_seq_one_letter_code
_entity_poly.pdbx_strand_id
1 'polypeptide(L)'
;MKCIADLPMREFDRQVNFTITTTQTNEDKARGYIFLQTQKNPNRTYSANTRAGRWSFPSPYPMELRIIRLKLSTGEYETLATSLPTSVTASQIKELYHARWGIETAFRELKYTHCITHIHGKSEEFAKQEIYSAMIFSNFCSKIIRQVVIQPWRHGKLYEVNRKMAGYLCKEFLRNPGADGEQLLRDIAKYVVPVKPGQQNPRNLRAQSWRGFGYRVSA
;
A
#
# COMPACT_ATOMS: atom_id res chain seq x y z
N MET A 1 -15.94 -11.62 -4.73
CA MET A 1 -15.77 -12.92 -5.42
C MET A 1 -16.89 -13.82 -4.97
N LYS A 2 -17.69 -14.41 -5.87
CA LYS A 2 -18.77 -15.33 -5.52
C LYS A 2 -18.31 -16.54 -4.70
N CYS A 3 -17.12 -17.07 -4.99
CA CYS A 3 -16.52 -18.18 -4.22
C CYS A 3 -16.19 -17.86 -2.74
N ILE A 4 -16.32 -16.61 -2.32
CA ILE A 4 -16.06 -16.16 -0.93
C ILE A 4 -17.38 -15.76 -0.24
N ALA A 5 -18.46 -15.55 -0.99
CA ALA A 5 -19.74 -15.07 -0.45
C ALA A 5 -20.41 -16.09 0.49
N ASP A 6 -20.24 -17.37 0.23
CA ASP A 6 -20.88 -18.47 0.97
C ASP A 6 -20.01 -19.04 2.09
N LEU A 7 -18.90 -18.35 2.42
CA LEU A 7 -18.02 -18.82 3.48
C LEU A 7 -18.60 -18.50 4.87
N PRO A 8 -18.44 -19.42 5.85
CA PRO A 8 -19.04 -19.27 7.16
C PRO A 8 -18.53 -18.02 7.90
N MET A 9 -19.42 -17.36 8.65
CA MET A 9 -19.09 -16.20 9.50
C MET A 9 -18.41 -16.65 10.81
N ARG A 10 -17.34 -17.41 10.68
CA ARG A 10 -16.46 -17.85 11.79
C ARG A 10 -15.02 -17.91 11.28
N GLU A 11 -14.08 -18.02 12.20
CA GLU A 11 -12.68 -18.24 11.84
C GLU A 11 -12.50 -19.57 11.12
N PHE A 12 -11.71 -19.56 10.06
CA PHE A 12 -11.33 -20.76 9.31
C PHE A 12 -10.07 -20.50 8.49
N ASP A 13 -9.44 -21.60 8.10
CA ASP A 13 -8.27 -21.65 7.23
C ASP A 13 -8.46 -22.85 6.28
N ARG A 14 -8.64 -22.57 4.99
CA ARG A 14 -8.96 -23.59 3.98
C ARG A 14 -8.26 -23.33 2.67
N GLN A 15 -7.83 -24.40 2.02
CA GLN A 15 -7.50 -24.37 0.60
C GLN A 15 -8.78 -24.45 -0.23
N VAL A 16 -8.87 -23.61 -1.26
CA VAL A 16 -9.99 -23.52 -2.17
C VAL A 16 -9.45 -23.63 -3.60
N ASN A 17 -9.95 -24.63 -4.31
CA ASN A 17 -9.63 -24.85 -5.71
C ASN A 17 -10.80 -24.42 -6.58
N PHE A 18 -10.54 -23.61 -7.59
CA PHE A 18 -11.52 -23.18 -8.56
C PHE A 18 -10.88 -22.90 -9.90
N THR A 19 -11.69 -22.89 -10.95
CA THR A 19 -11.21 -22.57 -12.30
C THR A 19 -11.81 -21.25 -12.74
N ILE A 20 -10.97 -20.36 -13.28
CA ILE A 20 -11.39 -19.09 -13.85
C ILE A 20 -11.40 -19.19 -15.38
N THR A 21 -12.34 -18.48 -16.01
CA THR A 21 -12.47 -18.41 -17.46
C THR A 21 -12.61 -16.97 -17.92
N THR A 22 -12.15 -16.70 -19.14
CA THR A 22 -12.30 -15.40 -19.82
C THR A 22 -13.53 -15.38 -20.74
N THR A 23 -14.16 -16.52 -20.94
CA THR A 23 -15.41 -16.70 -21.67
C THR A 23 -16.42 -17.40 -20.77
N GLN A 24 -17.72 -17.26 -21.08
CA GLN A 24 -18.77 -17.90 -20.30
C GLN A 24 -19.65 -18.72 -21.24
N THR A 25 -19.24 -19.95 -21.51
CA THR A 25 -20.05 -20.93 -22.25
C THR A 25 -21.07 -21.61 -21.32
N ASN A 26 -22.08 -22.27 -21.87
CA ASN A 26 -23.02 -23.07 -21.08
C ASN A 26 -22.29 -24.24 -20.38
N GLU A 27 -21.27 -24.79 -21.03
CA GLU A 27 -20.44 -25.85 -20.48
C GLU A 27 -19.59 -25.35 -19.29
N ASP A 28 -18.98 -24.18 -19.39
CA ASP A 28 -18.23 -23.56 -18.29
C ASP A 28 -19.13 -23.30 -17.07
N LYS A 29 -20.38 -22.86 -17.32
CA LYS A 29 -21.37 -22.67 -16.25
C LYS A 29 -21.73 -23.99 -15.59
N ALA A 30 -21.96 -25.04 -16.37
CA ALA A 30 -22.30 -26.38 -15.86
C ALA A 30 -21.16 -26.97 -15.01
N ARG A 31 -19.91 -26.69 -15.39
CA ARG A 31 -18.70 -27.08 -14.63
C ARG A 31 -18.45 -26.20 -13.39
N GLY A 32 -19.22 -25.15 -13.18
CA GLY A 32 -19.05 -24.22 -12.05
C GLY A 32 -17.84 -23.30 -12.18
N TYR A 33 -17.32 -23.09 -13.40
CA TYR A 33 -16.19 -22.20 -13.62
C TYR A 33 -16.56 -20.74 -13.35
N ILE A 34 -15.60 -19.98 -12.81
CA ILE A 34 -15.80 -18.57 -12.44
C ILE A 34 -15.41 -17.68 -13.63
N PHE A 35 -16.39 -17.00 -14.20
CA PHE A 35 -16.16 -16.05 -15.27
C PHE A 35 -15.57 -14.75 -14.74
N LEU A 36 -14.40 -14.37 -15.27
CA LEU A 36 -13.79 -13.07 -15.01
C LEU A 36 -14.37 -12.04 -15.97
N GLN A 37 -15.34 -11.30 -15.48
CA GLN A 37 -15.91 -10.20 -16.25
C GLN A 37 -14.94 -9.02 -16.28
N THR A 38 -14.54 -8.56 -17.46
CA THR A 38 -13.88 -7.28 -17.64
C THR A 38 -14.83 -6.17 -17.20
N GLN A 39 -14.47 -5.39 -16.21
CA GLN A 39 -15.26 -4.22 -15.84
C GLN A 39 -15.26 -3.25 -17.03
N LYS A 40 -16.41 -3.14 -17.68
CA LYS A 40 -16.65 -2.07 -18.65
C LYS A 40 -16.68 -0.76 -17.86
N ASN A 41 -15.70 0.11 -18.06
CA ASN A 41 -15.78 1.46 -17.54
C ASN A 41 -16.94 2.18 -18.25
N PRO A 42 -18.03 2.55 -17.57
CA PRO A 42 -19.20 3.15 -18.19
C PRO A 42 -18.91 4.48 -18.90
N ASN A 43 -17.79 5.13 -18.54
CA ASN A 43 -17.38 6.42 -19.10
C ASN A 43 -16.37 6.32 -20.26
N ARG A 44 -16.05 5.13 -20.73
CA ARG A 44 -15.15 4.93 -21.88
C ARG A 44 -15.91 4.33 -23.04
N THR A 45 -16.05 5.11 -24.09
CA THR A 45 -16.47 4.61 -25.42
C THR A 45 -15.31 3.79 -25.97
N TYR A 46 -15.43 2.46 -25.91
CA TYR A 46 -14.45 1.58 -26.54
C TYR A 46 -14.77 1.49 -28.04
N SER A 47 -13.81 1.83 -28.88
CA SER A 47 -13.86 1.48 -30.29
C SER A 47 -13.92 -0.05 -30.40
N ALA A 48 -14.68 -0.56 -31.36
CA ALA A 48 -14.86 -2.00 -31.60
C ALA A 48 -13.52 -2.77 -31.81
N ASN A 49 -12.43 -2.07 -32.07
CA ASN A 49 -11.09 -2.61 -32.27
C ASN A 49 -10.22 -2.61 -31.00
N THR A 50 -10.70 -2.08 -29.87
CA THR A 50 -9.95 -2.17 -28.62
C THR A 50 -10.13 -3.59 -28.09
N ARG A 51 -9.16 -4.46 -28.35
CA ARG A 51 -9.11 -5.81 -27.80
C ARG A 51 -9.25 -5.70 -26.28
N ALA A 52 -10.37 -6.16 -25.75
CA ALA A 52 -10.59 -6.33 -24.32
C ALA A 52 -9.35 -6.99 -23.72
N GLY A 53 -8.82 -6.41 -22.63
CA GLY A 53 -7.53 -6.70 -22.03
C GLY A 53 -7.07 -8.14 -22.21
N ARG A 54 -5.89 -8.29 -22.80
CA ARG A 54 -5.31 -9.60 -23.05
C ARG A 54 -4.91 -10.18 -21.69
N TRP A 55 -5.63 -11.17 -21.23
CA TRP A 55 -5.26 -11.90 -20.04
C TRP A 55 -3.91 -12.58 -20.25
N SER A 56 -3.02 -12.50 -19.26
CA SER A 56 -1.68 -13.08 -19.31
C SER A 56 -1.65 -14.59 -19.01
N PHE A 57 -2.81 -15.23 -18.88
CA PHE A 57 -2.95 -16.64 -18.57
C PHE A 57 -3.87 -17.35 -19.60
N PRO A 58 -3.67 -18.67 -19.83
CA PRO A 58 -4.56 -19.46 -20.67
C PRO A 58 -5.95 -19.61 -20.02
N SER A 59 -7.03 -19.72 -20.84
CA SER A 59 -8.39 -19.98 -20.36
C SER A 59 -8.85 -21.34 -20.87
N PRO A 60 -9.38 -22.23 -20.01
CA PRO A 60 -9.61 -22.08 -18.55
C PRO A 60 -8.32 -22.18 -17.74
N TYR A 61 -8.29 -21.51 -16.58
CA TYR A 61 -7.12 -21.48 -15.70
C TYR A 61 -7.48 -21.99 -14.29
N PRO A 62 -6.91 -23.12 -13.85
CA PRO A 62 -7.09 -23.60 -12.49
C PRO A 62 -6.36 -22.72 -11.50
N MET A 63 -7.01 -22.37 -10.41
CA MET A 63 -6.44 -21.60 -9.31
C MET A 63 -6.59 -22.35 -8.01
N GLU A 64 -5.53 -22.33 -7.23
CA GLU A 64 -5.51 -22.79 -5.86
C GLU A 64 -5.16 -21.61 -4.97
N LEU A 65 -6.03 -21.33 -4.01
CA LEU A 65 -5.84 -20.26 -3.02
C LEU A 65 -6.16 -20.78 -1.64
N ARG A 66 -5.38 -20.33 -0.67
CA ARG A 66 -5.70 -20.49 0.74
C ARG A 66 -6.50 -19.29 1.21
N ILE A 67 -7.67 -19.52 1.75
CA ILE A 67 -8.56 -18.49 2.29
C ILE A 67 -8.57 -18.62 3.80
N ILE A 68 -8.21 -17.54 4.47
CA ILE A 68 -8.15 -17.46 5.92
C ILE A 68 -9.11 -16.39 6.38
N ARG A 69 -9.97 -16.70 7.32
CA ARG A 69 -10.84 -15.73 7.99
C ARG A 69 -10.42 -15.61 9.45
N LEU A 70 -10.12 -14.40 9.86
CA LEU A 70 -9.63 -14.06 11.19
C LEU A 70 -10.59 -13.10 11.86
N LYS A 71 -10.78 -13.26 13.16
CA LYS A 71 -11.53 -12.30 13.97
C LYS A 71 -10.60 -11.17 14.41
N LEU A 72 -11.02 -9.94 14.18
CA LEU A 72 -10.31 -8.75 14.64
C LEU A 72 -10.66 -8.42 16.08
N SER A 73 -9.82 -7.61 16.73
CA SER A 73 -10.10 -7.10 18.09
C SER A 73 -11.37 -6.25 18.18
N THR A 74 -11.82 -5.70 17.05
CA THR A 74 -13.11 -4.99 16.92
C THR A 74 -14.33 -5.90 16.93
N GLY A 75 -14.14 -7.23 16.87
CA GLY A 75 -15.21 -8.22 16.73
C GLY A 75 -15.59 -8.54 15.28
N GLU A 76 -15.10 -7.77 14.31
CA GLU A 76 -15.32 -7.98 12.88
C GLU A 76 -14.44 -9.11 12.34
N TYR A 77 -14.82 -9.64 11.17
CA TYR A 77 -14.05 -10.67 10.49
C TYR A 77 -13.32 -10.10 9.27
N GLU A 78 -12.02 -10.36 9.18
CA GLU A 78 -11.22 -10.09 8.00
C GLU A 78 -10.97 -11.39 7.23
N THR A 79 -11.07 -11.33 5.90
CA THR A 79 -10.84 -12.49 5.04
C THR A 79 -9.66 -12.21 4.12
N LEU A 80 -8.64 -13.04 4.22
CA LEU A 80 -7.42 -12.95 3.44
C LEU A 80 -7.33 -14.11 2.45
N ALA A 81 -6.90 -13.83 1.24
CA ALA A 81 -6.57 -14.82 0.23
C ALA A 81 -5.06 -14.81 -0.01
N THR A 82 -4.43 -15.95 0.01
CA THR A 82 -2.98 -16.08 -0.14
C THR A 82 -2.60 -17.34 -0.92
N SER A 83 -1.44 -17.29 -1.57
CA SER A 83 -0.76 -18.45 -2.15
C SER A 83 0.26 -19.09 -1.22
N LEU A 84 0.42 -18.56 0.01
CA LEU A 84 1.38 -19.10 0.98
C LEU A 84 0.99 -20.51 1.44
N PRO A 85 1.96 -21.40 1.63
CA PRO A 85 1.71 -22.77 2.04
C PRO A 85 1.15 -22.84 3.47
N THR A 86 0.56 -23.97 3.82
CA THR A 86 -0.01 -24.22 5.16
C THR A 86 1.03 -24.24 6.29
N SER A 87 2.33 -24.38 5.96
CA SER A 87 3.42 -24.24 6.92
C SER A 87 3.52 -22.83 7.53
N VAL A 88 3.03 -21.80 6.81
CA VAL A 88 2.90 -20.45 7.36
C VAL A 88 1.58 -20.38 8.11
N THR A 89 1.63 -20.13 9.42
CA THR A 89 0.45 -20.11 10.28
C THR A 89 -0.47 -18.92 9.98
N ALA A 90 -1.74 -19.00 10.34
CA ALA A 90 -2.70 -17.91 10.19
C ALA A 90 -2.26 -16.64 10.97
N SER A 91 -1.60 -16.80 12.13
CA SER A 91 -1.02 -15.69 12.90
C SER A 91 0.09 -14.99 12.13
N GLN A 92 1.02 -15.76 11.55
CA GLN A 92 2.10 -15.18 10.74
C GLN A 92 1.56 -14.45 9.49
N ILE A 93 0.51 -14.99 8.87
CA ILE A 93 -0.15 -14.31 7.73
C ILE A 93 -0.81 -13.02 8.18
N LYS A 94 -1.42 -12.98 9.36
CA LYS A 94 -1.97 -11.76 9.95
C LYS A 94 -0.88 -10.70 10.18
N GLU A 95 0.27 -11.08 10.71
CA GLU A 95 1.43 -10.18 10.90
C GLU A 95 1.96 -9.66 9.57
N LEU A 96 2.12 -10.53 8.57
CA LEU A 96 2.52 -10.13 7.21
C LEU A 96 1.52 -9.15 6.58
N TYR A 97 0.24 -9.40 6.76
CA TYR A 97 -0.79 -8.51 6.26
C TYR A 97 -0.78 -7.15 6.97
N HIS A 98 -0.56 -7.13 8.28
CA HIS A 98 -0.36 -5.89 9.02
C HIS A 98 0.88 -5.12 8.55
N ALA A 99 1.99 -5.81 8.28
CA ALA A 99 3.20 -5.19 7.76
C ALA A 99 2.95 -4.49 6.39
N ARG A 100 1.99 -4.99 5.59
CA ARG A 100 1.57 -4.36 4.32
C ARG A 100 1.07 -2.92 4.50
N TRP A 101 0.45 -2.59 5.64
CA TRP A 101 0.00 -1.23 5.93
C TRP A 101 1.14 -0.20 5.97
N GLY A 102 2.36 -0.65 6.21
CA GLY A 102 3.56 0.18 6.07
C GLY A 102 3.70 0.80 4.68
N ILE A 103 3.27 0.10 3.62
CA ILE A 103 3.29 0.58 2.23
C ILE A 103 2.35 1.79 2.06
N GLU A 104 1.14 1.74 2.64
CA GLU A 104 0.19 2.85 2.56
C GLU A 104 0.71 4.09 3.28
N THR A 105 1.38 3.90 4.42
CA THR A 105 2.05 4.99 5.14
C THR A 105 3.22 5.55 4.32
N ALA A 106 4.04 4.70 3.69
CA ALA A 106 5.13 5.13 2.82
C ALA A 106 4.63 5.94 1.61
N PHE A 107 3.55 5.51 0.96
CA PHE A 107 2.92 6.28 -0.12
C PHE A 107 2.38 7.63 0.36
N ARG A 108 1.83 7.69 1.55
CA ARG A 108 1.36 8.96 2.15
C ARG A 108 2.54 9.90 2.41
N GLU A 109 3.65 9.39 2.91
CA GLU A 109 4.89 10.17 3.10
C GLU A 109 5.45 10.69 1.76
N LEU A 110 5.53 9.84 0.75
CA LEU A 110 5.94 10.23 -0.59
C LEU A 110 5.05 11.36 -1.15
N LYS A 111 3.74 11.25 -1.00
CA LYS A 111 2.79 12.26 -1.51
C LYS A 111 2.87 13.59 -0.77
N TYR A 112 2.93 13.56 0.56
CA TYR A 112 2.73 14.78 1.36
C TYR A 112 4.03 15.33 1.96
N THR A 113 5.00 14.48 2.31
CA THR A 113 6.29 14.93 2.85
C THR A 113 7.29 15.21 1.73
N HIS A 114 7.34 14.33 0.73
CA HIS A 114 8.24 14.47 -0.40
C HIS A 114 7.60 15.08 -1.65
N CYS A 115 6.30 15.45 -1.57
CA CYS A 115 5.56 16.17 -2.60
C CYS A 115 5.62 15.54 -3.99
N ILE A 116 5.68 14.21 -4.10
CA ILE A 116 5.79 13.47 -5.37
C ILE A 116 4.61 13.74 -6.34
N THR A 117 3.50 14.29 -5.86
CA THR A 117 2.35 14.68 -6.68
C THR A 117 2.55 16.00 -7.40
N HIS A 118 3.60 16.75 -7.08
CA HIS A 118 3.94 18.03 -7.72
C HIS A 118 5.24 17.86 -8.49
N ILE A 119 5.13 17.72 -9.81
CA ILE A 119 6.23 17.47 -10.72
C ILE A 119 6.52 18.75 -11.51
N HIS A 120 7.80 19.08 -11.68
CA HIS A 120 8.25 20.21 -12.50
C HIS A 120 8.50 19.79 -13.95
N GLY A 121 8.95 18.57 -14.14
CA GLY A 121 9.32 18.02 -15.43
C GLY A 121 8.15 17.95 -16.40
N LYS A 122 8.28 18.58 -17.56
CA LYS A 122 7.27 18.55 -18.62
C LYS A 122 7.39 17.33 -19.52
N SER A 123 8.59 16.71 -19.60
CA SER A 123 8.81 15.49 -20.35
C SER A 123 8.67 14.26 -19.45
N GLU A 124 8.36 13.11 -20.04
CA GLU A 124 8.26 11.84 -19.33
C GLU A 124 9.54 11.49 -18.58
N GLU A 125 10.70 11.73 -19.19
CA GLU A 125 11.99 11.41 -18.59
C GLU A 125 12.29 12.29 -17.37
N PHE A 126 12.02 13.59 -17.43
CA PHE A 126 12.17 14.46 -16.27
C PHE A 126 11.19 14.12 -15.15
N ALA A 127 9.95 13.77 -15.49
CA ALA A 127 8.99 13.31 -14.49
C ALA A 127 9.48 12.03 -13.80
N LYS A 128 10.02 11.07 -14.54
CA LYS A 128 10.62 9.85 -13.98
C LYS A 128 11.79 10.17 -13.05
N GLN A 129 12.68 11.07 -13.46
CA GLN A 129 13.82 11.49 -12.62
C GLN A 129 13.34 12.08 -11.29
N GLU A 130 12.35 12.98 -11.30
CA GLU A 130 11.81 13.55 -10.07
C GLU A 130 11.18 12.49 -9.17
N ILE A 131 10.43 11.55 -9.74
CA ILE A 131 9.82 10.43 -9.00
C ILE A 131 10.89 9.56 -8.36
N TYR A 132 11.89 9.11 -9.13
CA TYR A 132 12.95 8.26 -8.60
C TYR A 132 13.81 8.97 -7.57
N SER A 133 14.12 10.25 -7.77
CA SER A 133 14.85 11.06 -6.78
C SER A 133 14.09 11.17 -5.46
N ALA A 134 12.78 11.40 -5.51
CA ALA A 134 11.94 11.43 -4.32
C ALA A 134 11.88 10.07 -3.61
N MET A 135 11.82 8.96 -4.36
CA MET A 135 11.84 7.60 -3.80
C MET A 135 13.19 7.28 -3.13
N ILE A 136 14.31 7.61 -3.78
CA ILE A 136 15.66 7.43 -3.24
C ILE A 136 15.82 8.24 -1.95
N PHE A 137 15.41 9.50 -1.98
CA PHE A 137 15.47 10.36 -0.79
C PHE A 137 14.59 9.84 0.35
N SER A 138 13.38 9.37 0.07
CA SER A 138 12.50 8.75 1.07
C SER A 138 13.12 7.51 1.70
N ASN A 139 13.76 6.66 0.89
CA ASN A 139 14.46 5.48 1.39
C ASN A 139 15.67 5.86 2.25
N PHE A 140 16.42 6.87 1.84
CA PHE A 140 17.52 7.42 2.63
C PHE A 140 17.02 7.91 4.00
N CYS A 141 16.01 8.78 4.03
CA CYS A 141 15.40 9.26 5.28
C CYS A 141 14.92 8.11 6.17
N SER A 142 14.25 7.12 5.59
CA SER A 142 13.76 5.97 6.34
C SER A 142 14.88 5.13 6.95
N LYS A 143 16.01 4.99 6.24
CA LYS A 143 17.21 4.31 6.75
C LYS A 143 17.85 5.07 7.91
N ILE A 144 17.96 6.39 7.79
CA ILE A 144 18.48 7.26 8.87
C ILE A 144 17.57 7.22 10.10
N ILE A 145 16.25 7.37 9.92
CA ILE A 145 15.29 7.35 11.02
C ILE A 145 15.36 6.05 11.84
N ARG A 146 15.62 4.92 11.18
CA ARG A 146 15.77 3.63 11.88
C ARG A 146 17.00 3.55 12.78
N GLN A 147 18.00 4.41 12.57
CA GLN A 147 19.20 4.47 13.39
C GLN A 147 19.05 5.46 14.55
N VAL A 148 18.02 6.30 14.53
CA VAL A 148 17.78 7.30 15.57
C VAL A 148 17.31 6.62 16.86
N VAL A 149 18.06 6.80 17.92
CA VAL A 149 17.69 6.31 19.25
C VAL A 149 16.94 7.42 20.00
N ILE A 150 15.71 7.14 20.38
CA ILE A 150 14.88 8.03 21.21
C ILE A 150 14.44 7.29 22.47
N GLN A 151 14.06 8.04 23.51
CA GLN A 151 13.29 7.48 24.61
C GLN A 151 11.80 7.45 24.22
N PRO A 152 11.24 6.26 23.91
CA PRO A 152 9.88 6.19 23.37
C PRO A 152 8.82 6.56 24.41
N TRP A 153 9.08 6.35 25.71
CA TRP A 153 8.14 6.67 26.78
C TRP A 153 8.58 7.89 27.58
N ARG A 154 7.77 8.94 27.58
CA ARG A 154 7.95 10.16 28.37
C ARG A 154 6.61 10.60 28.94
N HIS A 155 6.56 10.90 30.23
CA HIS A 155 5.36 11.40 30.91
C HIS A 155 4.10 10.54 30.62
N GLY A 156 4.24 9.21 30.61
CA GLY A 156 3.13 8.28 30.36
C GLY A 156 2.61 8.25 28.92
N LYS A 157 3.34 8.81 27.95
CA LYS A 157 2.99 8.83 26.53
C LYS A 157 4.08 8.19 25.69
N LEU A 158 3.66 7.48 24.65
CA LEU A 158 4.55 6.95 23.61
C LEU A 158 4.90 8.05 22.62
N TYR A 159 6.17 8.14 22.24
CA TYR A 159 6.66 9.09 21.24
C TYR A 159 7.36 8.36 20.10
N GLU A 160 7.31 8.96 18.93
CA GLU A 160 8.06 8.55 17.75
C GLU A 160 8.77 9.72 17.09
N VAL A 161 9.74 9.44 16.23
CA VAL A 161 10.47 10.47 15.47
C VAL A 161 9.52 11.26 14.58
N ASN A 162 9.62 12.57 14.60
CA ASN A 162 8.91 13.45 13.66
C ASN A 162 9.49 13.28 12.25
N ARG A 163 8.85 12.45 11.43
CA ARG A 163 9.32 12.12 10.07
C ARG A 163 9.44 13.34 9.15
N LYS A 164 8.59 14.35 9.31
CA LYS A 164 8.64 15.59 8.53
C LYS A 164 9.90 16.39 8.86
N MET A 165 10.21 16.55 10.14
CA MET A 165 11.44 17.23 10.57
C MET A 165 12.69 16.42 10.23
N ALA A 166 12.64 15.10 10.38
CA ALA A 166 13.73 14.23 9.94
C ALA A 166 14.02 14.38 8.44
N GLY A 167 12.98 14.44 7.60
CA GLY A 167 13.13 14.69 6.16
C GLY A 167 13.78 16.05 5.87
N TYR A 168 13.38 17.09 6.59
CA TYR A 168 14.02 18.41 6.47
C TYR A 168 15.52 18.36 6.84
N LEU A 169 15.85 17.79 7.98
CA LEU A 169 17.25 17.68 8.44
C LEU A 169 18.09 16.80 7.50
N CYS A 170 17.55 15.72 6.99
CA CYS A 170 18.22 14.90 5.98
C CYS A 170 18.50 15.68 4.69
N LYS A 171 17.59 16.55 4.27
CA LYS A 171 17.78 17.41 3.09
C LYS A 171 18.90 18.42 3.31
N GLU A 172 18.94 19.07 4.47
CA GLU A 172 20.02 19.99 4.84
C GLU A 172 21.38 19.28 4.96
N PHE A 173 21.39 18.07 5.52
CA PHE A 173 22.59 17.22 5.56
C PHE A 173 23.16 16.92 4.20
N LEU A 174 22.32 16.54 3.22
CA LEU A 174 22.77 16.26 1.85
C LEU A 174 23.27 17.50 1.10
N ARG A 175 22.87 18.69 1.52
CA ARG A 175 23.37 19.96 0.95
C ARG A 175 24.74 20.36 1.46
N ASN A 176 25.15 19.79 2.59
CA ASN A 176 26.40 20.12 3.23
C ASN A 176 27.36 18.91 3.19
N PRO A 177 28.33 18.87 2.25
CA PRO A 177 29.25 17.74 2.10
C PRO A 177 30.14 17.44 3.34
N GLY A 178 30.31 18.42 4.23
CA GLY A 178 31.08 18.27 5.45
C GLY A 178 30.25 17.94 6.71
N ALA A 179 28.97 17.66 6.55
CA ALA A 179 28.08 17.42 7.70
C ALA A 179 28.40 16.09 8.39
N ASP A 180 28.35 16.12 9.75
CA ASP A 180 28.54 14.93 10.57
C ASP A 180 27.25 14.10 10.65
N GLY A 181 27.33 12.82 10.29
CA GLY A 181 26.20 11.89 10.33
C GLY A 181 25.70 11.59 11.74
N GLU A 182 26.60 11.55 12.73
CA GLU A 182 26.19 11.36 14.13
C GLU A 182 25.44 12.58 14.67
N GLN A 183 25.88 13.77 14.24
CA GLN A 183 25.18 15.01 14.61
C GLN A 183 23.77 15.02 14.00
N LEU A 184 23.60 14.56 12.75
CA LEU A 184 22.29 14.41 12.14
C LEU A 184 21.36 13.52 12.96
N LEU A 185 21.84 12.35 13.44
CA LEU A 185 21.05 11.45 14.29
C LEU A 185 20.64 12.12 15.61
N ARG A 186 21.58 12.85 16.26
CA ARG A 186 21.31 13.61 17.47
C ARG A 186 20.27 14.72 17.26
N ASP A 187 20.35 15.40 16.14
CA ASP A 187 19.42 16.47 15.81
C ASP A 187 18.02 15.94 15.48
N ILE A 188 17.92 14.84 14.76
CA ILE A 188 16.63 14.17 14.51
C ILE A 188 15.99 13.70 15.82
N ALA A 189 16.78 13.15 16.74
CA ALA A 189 16.30 12.66 18.04
C ALA A 189 15.65 13.75 18.93
N LYS A 190 15.94 15.02 18.69
CA LYS A 190 15.32 16.16 19.40
C LYS A 190 13.86 16.37 19.00
N TYR A 191 13.50 15.97 17.78
CA TYR A 191 12.15 16.18 17.22
C TYR A 191 11.34 14.90 17.30
N VAL A 192 10.50 14.79 18.30
CA VAL A 192 9.59 13.67 18.52
C VAL A 192 8.14 14.14 18.56
N VAL A 193 7.23 13.27 18.19
CA VAL A 193 5.78 13.52 18.24
C VAL A 193 5.10 12.43 19.07
N PRO A 194 4.05 12.77 19.85
CA PRO A 194 3.33 11.78 20.63
C PRO A 194 2.53 10.86 19.68
N VAL A 195 2.66 9.56 19.91
CA VAL A 195 1.80 8.56 19.30
C VAL A 195 0.44 8.60 19.99
N LYS A 196 -0.64 8.63 19.22
CA LYS A 196 -2.00 8.60 19.75
C LYS A 196 -2.61 7.23 19.44
N PRO A 197 -2.44 6.23 20.31
CA PRO A 197 -3.02 4.91 20.10
C PRO A 197 -4.54 5.00 19.99
N GLY A 198 -5.12 4.28 19.02
CA GLY A 198 -6.57 4.24 18.87
C GLY A 198 -7.22 5.49 18.25
N GLN A 199 -6.45 6.50 17.83
CA GLN A 199 -7.03 7.63 17.10
C GLN A 199 -7.54 7.17 15.74
N GLN A 200 -8.85 7.05 15.61
CA GLN A 200 -9.53 6.82 14.34
C GLN A 200 -9.94 8.16 13.76
N ASN A 201 -9.40 8.49 12.59
CA ASN A 201 -9.91 9.60 11.82
C ASN A 201 -10.94 9.03 10.83
N PRO A 202 -12.25 9.34 10.99
CA PRO A 202 -13.25 8.86 10.06
C PRO A 202 -12.88 9.31 8.64
N ARG A 203 -12.90 8.36 7.71
CA ARG A 203 -12.63 8.66 6.30
C ARG A 203 -13.68 9.64 5.80
N ASN A 204 -13.24 10.77 5.27
CA ASN A 204 -14.15 11.66 4.56
C ASN A 204 -14.56 10.97 3.25
N LEU A 205 -15.75 10.37 3.24
CA LEU A 205 -16.30 9.63 2.09
C LEU A 205 -16.80 10.55 0.97
N ARG A 206 -16.78 11.88 1.16
CA ARG A 206 -17.07 12.79 0.07
C ARG A 206 -16.04 12.56 -1.03
N ALA A 207 -16.54 12.33 -2.25
CA ALA A 207 -15.69 12.23 -3.42
C ALA A 207 -14.79 13.46 -3.47
N GLN A 208 -13.52 13.27 -3.10
CA GLN A 208 -12.52 14.32 -3.31
C GLN A 208 -12.43 14.47 -4.82
N SER A 209 -12.59 15.70 -5.32
CA SER A 209 -12.28 16.01 -6.70
C SER A 209 -10.89 15.44 -6.99
N TRP A 210 -10.79 14.64 -8.05
CA TRP A 210 -9.54 14.04 -8.47
C TRP A 210 -8.47 15.14 -8.63
N ARG A 211 -7.50 15.14 -7.73
CA ARG A 211 -6.31 15.96 -7.86
C ARG A 211 -5.28 15.14 -8.59
N GLY A 212 -5.19 15.34 -9.89
CA GLY A 212 -4.10 14.81 -10.70
C GLY A 212 -2.75 15.33 -10.24
N PHE A 213 -1.70 14.88 -10.89
CA PHE A 213 -0.36 15.48 -10.73
C PHE A 213 -0.42 16.96 -11.11
N GLY A 214 0.03 17.81 -10.19
CA GLY A 214 0.13 19.24 -10.41
C GLY A 214 1.58 19.67 -10.53
N TYR A 215 1.84 20.71 -11.34
CA TYR A 215 3.16 21.33 -11.36
C TYR A 215 3.37 22.11 -10.05
N ARG A 216 4.59 22.05 -9.51
CA ARG A 216 4.97 22.95 -8.42
C ARG A 216 5.09 24.36 -9.00
N VAL A 217 4.45 25.29 -8.34
CA VAL A 217 4.74 26.72 -8.62
C VAL A 217 6.13 26.96 -8.04
N SER A 218 7.06 27.45 -8.85
CA SER A 218 8.37 27.90 -8.37
C SER A 218 8.14 29.01 -7.35
N ALA A 219 8.60 28.80 -6.12
CA ALA A 219 8.66 29.86 -5.13
C ALA A 219 9.79 30.83 -5.46
#